data_a82702d0861388eb37f1db03dde3f823
#
_entry.id   a82702d0861388eb37f1db03dde3f823
#
_cell.length_a   1.000
_cell.length_b   1.000
_cell.length_c   1.000
_cell.angle_alpha   90.00
_cell.angle_beta   90.00
_cell.angle_gamma   90.00
#
_symmetry.space_group_name_H-M   'P 1'
#
loop_
_entity.id
_entity.type
_entity.pdbx_description
1 polymer ?
#
loop_
_entity_poly.entity_id
_entity_poly.type
_entity_poly.pdbx_seq_one_letter_code
_entity_poly.pdbx_strand_id
1 'polypeptide(L)'
;MIMADNSAIEWTNTTWNPVTGCTKIGPGCDHCYAERSAERFRGVPGHPYEPGFDLTLRPDRLEWPARWQKPRMIFVNSMSDLFHKQIPVAYVDQVFESMERADHHTYQVLTKRSSRLRSYINMRYAERSPPDHIWLGVSIEDRRRLSRLVHLRQIRAPIRFLSLEPLLGPLGRLDLDGIHWVIVGGESGPGARAMEGSACQILLNTHFESGRS
;
A
#
# COMPACT_ATOMS: atom_id res chain seq x y z
N MET A 1 -20.62 -12.90 -7.44
CA MET A 1 -19.24 -12.56 -7.02
C MET A 1 -19.33 -11.26 -6.22
N ILE A 2 -19.14 -11.34 -4.90
CA ILE A 2 -19.37 -10.20 -4.00
C ILE A 2 -18.13 -9.31 -4.12
N MET A 3 -18.28 -8.17 -4.77
CA MET A 3 -17.33 -7.07 -4.66
C MET A 3 -17.52 -6.49 -3.27
N ALA A 4 -16.47 -6.48 -2.43
CA ALA A 4 -16.54 -5.92 -1.09
C ALA A 4 -16.77 -4.40 -1.20
N ASP A 5 -18.00 -3.97 -1.05
CA ASP A 5 -18.39 -2.55 -1.13
C ASP A 5 -18.03 -1.76 0.12
N ASN A 6 -17.56 -2.41 1.19
CA ASN A 6 -17.08 -1.78 2.41
C ASN A 6 -15.80 -2.46 2.88
N SER A 7 -14.72 -1.69 3.00
CA SER A 7 -13.49 -2.12 3.63
C SER A 7 -13.60 -2.03 5.15
N ALA A 8 -13.06 -3.03 5.87
CA ALA A 8 -12.84 -2.91 7.31
C ALA A 8 -11.58 -2.08 7.66
N ILE A 9 -10.86 -1.59 6.67
CA ILE A 9 -9.70 -0.73 6.82
C ILE A 9 -10.19 0.70 6.96
N GLU A 10 -9.93 1.35 8.08
CA GLU A 10 -10.50 2.65 8.46
C GLU A 10 -10.19 3.79 7.49
N TRP A 11 -9.06 3.72 6.81
CA TRP A 11 -8.56 4.79 5.95
C TRP A 11 -8.86 4.59 4.45
N THR A 12 -9.75 3.65 4.09
CA THR A 12 -10.16 3.41 2.69
C THR A 12 -11.60 2.93 2.59
N ASN A 13 -12.26 3.24 1.47
CA ASN A 13 -13.64 2.79 1.27
C ASN A 13 -13.73 1.36 0.74
N THR A 14 -12.76 0.97 -0.09
CA THR A 14 -12.75 -0.37 -0.71
C THR A 14 -11.33 -0.81 -1.03
N THR A 15 -11.16 -2.09 -1.34
CA THR A 15 -9.89 -2.65 -1.76
C THR A 15 -9.99 -3.22 -3.18
N TRP A 16 -8.91 -3.06 -3.94
CA TRP A 16 -8.76 -3.66 -5.26
C TRP A 16 -7.46 -4.45 -5.34
N ASN A 17 -7.58 -5.73 -5.64
CA ASN A 17 -6.48 -6.68 -5.63
C ASN A 17 -6.25 -7.29 -7.02
N PRO A 18 -5.62 -6.56 -7.97
CA PRO A 18 -5.20 -7.10 -9.27
C PRO A 18 -4.08 -8.14 -9.13
N VAL A 19 -3.44 -8.21 -7.99
CA VAL A 19 -2.52 -9.27 -7.59
C VAL A 19 -2.92 -9.78 -6.21
N THR A 20 -2.75 -11.08 -5.94
CA THR A 20 -2.89 -11.70 -4.62
C THR A 20 -1.62 -12.47 -4.28
N GLY A 21 -1.33 -12.62 -2.98
CA GLY A 21 -0.13 -13.31 -2.53
C GLY A 21 1.13 -12.45 -2.57
N CYS A 22 2.09 -12.80 -1.74
CA CYS A 22 3.31 -12.02 -1.55
C CYS A 22 4.42 -12.88 -0.90
N THR A 23 5.63 -12.32 -0.77
CA THR A 23 6.71 -12.89 0.06
C THR A 23 7.16 -11.89 1.11
N LYS A 24 7.47 -12.38 2.31
CA LYS A 24 7.96 -11.57 3.43
C LYS A 24 9.29 -10.89 3.09
N ILE A 25 9.46 -9.64 3.53
CA ILE A 25 10.70 -8.86 3.34
C ILE A 25 11.20 -8.17 4.61
N GLY A 26 10.58 -8.43 5.72
CA GLY A 26 10.99 -7.87 7.00
C GLY A 26 10.02 -8.16 8.13
N PRO A 27 10.35 -7.73 9.37
CA PRO A 27 9.55 -8.02 10.57
C PRO A 27 8.09 -7.55 10.49
N GLY A 28 7.80 -6.51 9.73
CA GLY A 28 6.42 -6.07 9.48
C GLY A 28 5.59 -7.02 8.61
N CYS A 29 6.18 -8.14 8.16
CA CYS A 29 5.47 -9.18 7.43
C CYS A 29 5.32 -10.48 8.25
N ASP A 30 5.85 -10.55 9.50
CA ASP A 30 5.86 -11.81 10.25
C ASP A 30 4.45 -12.29 10.59
N HIS A 31 3.56 -11.36 10.97
CA HIS A 31 2.17 -11.63 11.33
C HIS A 31 1.21 -11.05 10.28
N CYS A 32 1.49 -11.28 9.00
CA CYS A 32 0.73 -10.71 7.89
C CYS A 32 -0.72 -11.19 7.89
N TYR A 33 -1.66 -10.23 8.01
CA TYR A 33 -3.09 -10.54 7.99
C TYR A 33 -3.53 -11.13 6.64
N ALA A 34 -2.93 -10.66 5.55
CA ALA A 34 -3.26 -11.12 4.20
C ALA A 34 -2.84 -12.58 3.98
N GLU A 35 -1.63 -12.96 4.43
CA GLU A 35 -1.17 -14.35 4.42
C GLU A 35 -2.12 -15.24 5.21
N ARG A 36 -2.39 -14.85 6.46
CA ARG A 36 -3.28 -15.61 7.35
C ARG A 36 -4.69 -15.78 6.76
N SER A 37 -5.21 -14.74 6.14
CA SER A 37 -6.55 -14.78 5.52
C SER A 37 -6.58 -15.65 4.28
N ALA A 38 -5.56 -15.57 3.42
CA ALA A 38 -5.49 -16.32 2.18
C ALA A 38 -5.24 -17.82 2.42
N GLU A 39 -4.34 -18.16 3.36
CA GLU A 39 -3.98 -19.55 3.66
C GLU A 39 -5.15 -20.39 4.20
N ARG A 40 -6.17 -19.77 4.78
CA ARG A 40 -7.40 -20.49 5.19
C ARG A 40 -8.12 -21.17 4.03
N PHE A 41 -7.92 -20.68 2.83
CA PHE A 41 -8.60 -21.14 1.62
C PHE A 41 -7.67 -21.92 0.68
N ARG A 42 -6.43 -22.21 1.12
CA ARG A 42 -5.50 -23.02 0.32
C ARG A 42 -6.10 -24.40 0.05
N GLY A 43 -6.13 -24.78 -1.23
CA GLY A 43 -6.68 -26.04 -1.69
C GLY A 43 -8.21 -26.13 -1.70
N VAL A 44 -8.94 -25.03 -1.46
CA VAL A 44 -10.40 -25.01 -1.59
C VAL A 44 -10.77 -24.79 -3.05
N PRO A 45 -11.32 -25.80 -3.75
CA PRO A 45 -11.56 -25.71 -5.19
C PRO A 45 -12.46 -24.56 -5.59
N GLY A 46 -12.06 -23.80 -6.60
CA GLY A 46 -12.81 -22.64 -7.14
C GLY A 46 -12.80 -21.40 -6.26
N HIS A 47 -12.15 -21.43 -5.08
CA HIS A 47 -12.00 -20.24 -4.25
C HIS A 47 -10.91 -19.29 -4.82
N PRO A 48 -11.10 -17.96 -4.78
CA PRO A 48 -10.08 -17.01 -5.27
C PRO A 48 -8.70 -17.15 -4.63
N TYR A 49 -8.62 -17.69 -3.42
CA TYR A 49 -7.39 -18.01 -2.68
C TYR A 49 -7.10 -19.52 -2.62
N GLU A 50 -7.53 -20.30 -3.60
CA GLU A 50 -7.16 -21.72 -3.74
C GLU A 50 -5.64 -21.91 -3.74
N PRO A 51 -4.82 -21.02 -4.37
CA PRO A 51 -3.36 -21.05 -4.24
C PRO A 51 -2.83 -20.59 -2.88
N GLY A 52 -3.69 -20.28 -1.90
CA GLY A 52 -3.28 -19.68 -0.63
C GLY A 52 -2.69 -18.29 -0.83
N PHE A 53 -1.51 -18.04 -0.24
CA PHE A 53 -0.78 -16.77 -0.37
C PHE A 53 0.32 -16.79 -1.44
N ASP A 54 0.29 -17.75 -2.36
CA ASP A 54 1.19 -17.78 -3.51
C ASP A 54 0.91 -16.60 -4.45
N LEU A 55 1.98 -15.98 -4.96
CA LEU A 55 1.85 -14.81 -5.83
C LEU A 55 1.07 -15.16 -7.10
N THR A 56 -0.07 -14.52 -7.26
CA THR A 56 -1.00 -14.79 -8.37
C THR A 56 -1.45 -13.48 -9.02
N LEU A 57 -1.23 -13.34 -10.32
CA LEU A 57 -1.79 -12.23 -11.10
C LEU A 57 -3.28 -12.48 -11.33
N ARG A 58 -4.08 -11.41 -11.28
CA ARG A 58 -5.55 -11.43 -11.46
C ARG A 58 -5.97 -10.52 -12.61
N PRO A 59 -5.68 -10.89 -13.87
CA PRO A 59 -6.03 -10.05 -15.02
C PRO A 59 -7.54 -9.82 -15.16
N ASP A 60 -8.35 -10.76 -14.68
CA ASP A 60 -9.81 -10.66 -14.62
C ASP A 60 -10.31 -9.46 -13.76
N ARG A 61 -9.43 -8.90 -12.91
CA ARG A 61 -9.75 -7.78 -12.02
C ARG A 61 -9.28 -6.42 -12.51
N LEU A 62 -8.52 -6.35 -13.59
CA LEU A 62 -7.99 -5.08 -14.11
C LEU A 62 -9.10 -4.08 -14.46
N GLU A 63 -10.23 -4.56 -14.95
CA GLU A 63 -11.36 -3.72 -15.34
C GLU A 63 -12.33 -3.38 -14.19
N TRP A 64 -12.07 -3.85 -12.96
CA TRP A 64 -13.02 -3.61 -11.86
C TRP A 64 -13.19 -2.12 -11.53
N PRO A 65 -12.14 -1.28 -11.44
CA PRO A 65 -12.31 0.13 -11.13
C PRO A 65 -13.24 0.84 -12.12
N ALA A 66 -13.14 0.55 -13.41
CA ALA A 66 -13.97 1.16 -14.44
C ALA A 66 -15.47 0.78 -14.34
N ARG A 67 -15.79 -0.31 -13.61
CA ARG A 67 -17.18 -0.74 -13.40
C ARG A 67 -17.86 -0.03 -12.23
N TRP A 68 -17.08 0.58 -11.33
CA TRP A 68 -17.62 1.31 -10.18
C TRP A 68 -18.00 2.73 -10.58
N GLN A 69 -19.30 3.03 -10.57
CA GLN A 69 -19.83 4.31 -11.02
C GLN A 69 -19.61 5.47 -10.02
N LYS A 70 -19.59 5.15 -8.71
CA LYS A 70 -19.42 6.16 -7.68
C LYS A 70 -17.95 6.34 -7.34
N PRO A 71 -17.47 7.58 -7.14
CA PRO A 71 -16.12 7.84 -6.64
C PRO A 71 -15.82 7.07 -5.36
N ARG A 72 -14.64 6.49 -5.27
CA ARG A 72 -14.17 5.70 -4.12
C ARG A 72 -12.72 6.02 -3.80
N MET A 73 -12.36 5.90 -2.54
CA MET A 73 -10.97 5.76 -2.11
C MET A 73 -10.63 4.28 -2.08
N ILE A 74 -9.64 3.86 -2.87
CA ILE A 74 -9.34 2.46 -3.17
C ILE A 74 -7.94 2.11 -2.71
N PHE A 75 -7.82 1.19 -1.76
CA PHE A 75 -6.53 0.62 -1.40
C PHE A 75 -6.14 -0.47 -2.42
N VAL A 76 -5.05 -0.23 -3.13
CA VAL A 76 -4.54 -1.13 -4.17
C VAL A 76 -3.65 -2.19 -3.55
N ASN A 77 -3.98 -3.46 -3.79
CA ASN A 77 -3.21 -4.62 -3.33
C ASN A 77 -3.14 -4.77 -1.79
N SER A 78 -4.29 -4.71 -1.11
CA SER A 78 -4.38 -5.05 0.31
C SER A 78 -3.96 -6.50 0.62
N MET A 79 -4.03 -7.40 -0.38
CA MET A 79 -3.70 -8.82 -0.27
C MET A 79 -2.37 -9.21 -0.96
N SER A 80 -1.53 -8.21 -1.28
CA SER A 80 -0.21 -8.42 -1.93
C SER A 80 0.64 -7.14 -1.86
N ASP A 81 1.70 -7.08 -2.64
CA ASP A 81 2.49 -5.87 -2.86
C ASP A 81 2.73 -5.73 -4.38
N LEU A 82 2.19 -4.68 -5.00
CA LEU A 82 2.25 -4.44 -6.45
C LEU A 82 3.69 -4.41 -6.99
N PHE A 83 4.64 -4.03 -6.13
CA PHE A 83 6.06 -3.97 -6.49
C PHE A 83 6.83 -5.24 -6.10
N HIS A 84 6.14 -6.39 -5.97
CA HIS A 84 6.81 -7.67 -5.78
C HIS A 84 7.71 -8.00 -6.97
N LYS A 85 8.94 -8.49 -6.69
CA LYS A 85 10.00 -8.69 -7.71
C LYS A 85 9.60 -9.59 -8.90
N GLN A 86 8.67 -10.52 -8.66
CA GLN A 86 8.20 -11.47 -9.67
C GLN A 86 7.02 -10.94 -10.51
N ILE A 87 6.45 -9.78 -10.19
CA ILE A 87 5.41 -9.18 -11.03
C ILE A 87 6.10 -8.52 -12.23
N PRO A 88 5.77 -8.90 -13.48
CA PRO A 88 6.33 -8.25 -14.67
C PRO A 88 6.00 -6.75 -14.69
N VAL A 89 6.94 -5.93 -15.18
CA VAL A 89 6.73 -4.47 -15.31
C VAL A 89 5.51 -4.19 -16.18
N ALA A 90 5.35 -4.90 -17.28
CA ALA A 90 4.19 -4.78 -18.16
C ALA A 90 2.84 -5.02 -17.45
N TYR A 91 2.82 -5.87 -16.42
CA TYR A 91 1.60 -6.05 -15.62
C TYR A 91 1.35 -4.88 -14.66
N VAL A 92 2.42 -4.35 -14.07
CA VAL A 92 2.33 -3.11 -13.27
C VAL A 92 1.80 -1.97 -14.13
N ASP A 93 2.25 -1.86 -15.41
CA ASP A 93 1.74 -0.87 -16.36
C ASP A 93 0.24 -1.01 -16.58
N GLN A 94 -0.28 -2.22 -16.79
CA GLN A 94 -1.72 -2.47 -16.93
C GLN A 94 -2.52 -2.04 -15.68
N VAL A 95 -1.97 -2.24 -14.48
CA VAL A 95 -2.60 -1.78 -13.23
C VAL A 95 -2.65 -0.25 -13.19
N PHE A 96 -1.56 0.43 -13.55
CA PHE A 96 -1.53 1.89 -13.60
C PHE A 96 -2.44 2.45 -14.69
N GLU A 97 -2.49 1.84 -15.87
CA GLU A 97 -3.44 2.20 -16.93
C GLU A 97 -4.90 2.07 -16.49
N SER A 98 -5.22 1.03 -15.71
CA SER A 98 -6.56 0.87 -15.14
C SER A 98 -6.90 2.01 -14.16
N MET A 99 -5.94 2.44 -13.35
CA MET A 99 -6.13 3.58 -12.44
C MET A 99 -6.25 4.90 -13.20
N GLU A 100 -5.42 5.13 -14.20
CA GLU A 100 -5.44 6.34 -15.04
C GLU A 100 -6.75 6.45 -15.81
N ARG A 101 -7.30 5.34 -16.30
CA ARG A 101 -8.56 5.31 -17.06
C ARG A 101 -9.80 5.53 -16.19
N ALA A 102 -9.79 5.05 -14.94
CA ALA A 102 -10.89 5.23 -13.98
C ALA A 102 -10.56 6.35 -12.98
N ASP A 103 -10.35 7.55 -13.50
CA ASP A 103 -9.82 8.74 -12.83
C ASP A 103 -10.77 9.41 -11.82
N HIS A 104 -12.04 8.97 -11.80
CA HIS A 104 -13.03 9.42 -10.83
C HIS A 104 -12.84 8.79 -9.43
N HIS A 105 -11.90 7.85 -9.27
CA HIS A 105 -11.52 7.26 -7.99
C HIS A 105 -10.21 7.87 -7.47
N THR A 106 -9.97 7.72 -6.17
CA THR A 106 -8.65 7.96 -5.55
C THR A 106 -8.00 6.62 -5.23
N TYR A 107 -6.78 6.40 -5.67
CA TYR A 107 -6.04 5.15 -5.46
C TYR A 107 -4.91 5.31 -4.46
N GLN A 108 -4.86 4.46 -3.46
CA GLN A 108 -3.80 4.40 -2.46
C GLN A 108 -2.89 3.21 -2.77
N VAL A 109 -1.75 3.47 -3.39
CA VAL A 109 -0.75 2.43 -3.74
C VAL A 109 0.32 2.41 -2.66
N LEU A 110 0.32 1.35 -1.83
CA LEU A 110 1.22 1.18 -0.70
C LEU A 110 2.19 0.03 -0.95
N THR A 111 3.47 0.21 -0.63
CA THR A 111 4.47 -0.86 -0.77
C THR A 111 5.53 -0.83 0.32
N LYS A 112 6.06 -2.01 0.62
CA LYS A 112 7.30 -2.17 1.39
C LYS A 112 8.55 -2.27 0.49
N ARG A 113 8.37 -2.27 -0.85
CA ARG A 113 9.44 -2.38 -1.87
C ARG A 113 9.74 -1.04 -2.54
N SER A 114 10.07 -0.05 -1.72
CA SER A 114 10.19 1.37 -2.09
C SER A 114 11.22 1.66 -3.20
N SER A 115 12.31 0.90 -3.28
CA SER A 115 13.30 1.08 -4.35
C SER A 115 12.72 0.74 -5.73
N ARG A 116 11.94 -0.33 -5.81
CA ARG A 116 11.27 -0.72 -7.07
C ARG A 116 10.15 0.25 -7.43
N LEU A 117 9.36 0.70 -6.44
CA LEU A 117 8.40 1.79 -6.64
C LEU A 117 9.08 3.01 -7.26
N ARG A 118 10.18 3.50 -6.63
CA ARG A 118 10.92 4.65 -7.12
C ARG A 118 11.40 4.46 -8.56
N SER A 119 12.05 3.35 -8.85
CA SER A 119 12.57 3.07 -10.20
C SER A 119 11.45 3.03 -11.23
N TYR A 120 10.34 2.39 -10.90
CA TYR A 120 9.18 2.27 -11.78
C TYR A 120 8.53 3.64 -12.06
N ILE A 121 8.22 4.40 -11.00
CA ILE A 121 7.53 5.69 -11.16
C ILE A 121 8.40 6.68 -11.92
N ASN A 122 9.70 6.76 -11.61
CA ASN A 122 10.61 7.67 -12.30
C ASN A 122 10.82 7.29 -13.78
N MET A 123 10.67 6.00 -14.13
CA MET A 123 10.68 5.55 -15.52
C MET A 123 9.35 5.86 -16.21
N ARG A 124 8.22 5.43 -15.65
CA ARG A 124 6.88 5.61 -16.26
C ARG A 124 6.50 7.07 -16.43
N TYR A 125 6.88 7.90 -15.49
CA TYR A 125 6.54 9.33 -15.46
C TYR A 125 7.77 10.23 -15.61
N ALA A 126 8.73 9.82 -16.47
CA ALA A 126 9.96 10.59 -16.69
C ALA A 126 9.69 12.02 -17.17
N GLU A 127 8.69 12.20 -18.01
CA GLU A 127 8.36 13.47 -18.67
C GLU A 127 7.11 14.17 -18.08
N ARG A 128 6.38 13.51 -17.19
CA ARG A 128 5.15 14.05 -16.56
C ARG A 128 5.07 13.63 -15.09
N SER A 129 4.20 14.24 -14.32
CA SER A 129 3.84 13.73 -13.00
C SER A 129 2.77 12.64 -13.09
N PRO A 130 2.73 11.68 -12.14
CA PRO A 130 1.57 10.84 -11.95
C PRO A 130 0.30 11.69 -11.76
N PRO A 131 -0.90 11.20 -12.13
CA PRO A 131 -2.16 11.87 -11.84
C PRO A 131 -2.40 12.07 -10.34
N ASP A 132 -3.09 13.16 -9.97
CA ASP A 132 -3.35 13.54 -8.57
C ASP A 132 -4.19 12.51 -7.79
N HIS A 133 -5.00 11.74 -8.50
CA HIS A 133 -5.83 10.70 -7.92
C HIS A 133 -5.06 9.38 -7.61
N ILE A 134 -3.78 9.29 -7.98
CA ILE A 134 -2.90 8.15 -7.65
C ILE A 134 -1.93 8.54 -6.55
N TRP A 135 -2.24 8.15 -5.33
CA TRP A 135 -1.44 8.41 -4.13
C TRP A 135 -0.40 7.31 -3.96
N LEU A 136 0.85 7.68 -3.74
CA LEU A 136 1.97 6.75 -3.60
C LEU A 136 2.49 6.75 -2.16
N GLY A 137 2.59 5.56 -1.58
CA GLY A 137 3.01 5.41 -0.19
C GLY A 137 3.97 4.26 0.06
N VAL A 138 4.67 4.36 1.19
CA VAL A 138 5.53 3.27 1.69
C VAL A 138 5.24 2.96 3.15
N SER A 139 5.38 1.68 3.53
CA SER A 139 5.31 1.28 4.94
C SER A 139 6.69 1.37 5.59
N ILE A 140 6.73 1.87 6.85
CA ILE A 140 7.94 1.93 7.68
C ILE A 140 7.58 1.40 9.06
N GLU A 141 8.15 0.25 9.43
CA GLU A 141 7.81 -0.44 10.67
C GLU A 141 8.80 -0.14 11.81
N ASP A 142 10.05 0.15 11.47
CA ASP A 142 11.14 0.45 12.41
C ASP A 142 12.22 1.33 11.76
N ARG A 143 13.21 1.79 12.55
CA ARG A 143 14.32 2.66 12.09
C ARG A 143 15.14 2.06 10.94
N ARG A 144 15.26 0.74 10.83
CA ARG A 144 16.00 0.07 9.75
C ARG A 144 15.32 0.23 8.40
N ARG A 145 14.09 0.70 8.35
CA ARG A 145 13.30 0.91 7.14
C ARG A 145 13.18 2.37 6.71
N LEU A 146 13.87 3.29 7.39
CA LEU A 146 13.82 4.74 7.06
C LEU A 146 14.32 5.07 5.65
N SER A 147 15.14 4.23 5.03
CA SER A 147 15.52 4.37 3.63
C SER A 147 14.32 4.39 2.68
N ARG A 148 13.18 3.81 3.08
CA ARG A 148 11.96 3.84 2.28
C ARG A 148 11.37 5.25 2.17
N LEU A 149 11.49 6.08 3.21
CA LEU A 149 11.11 7.50 3.16
C LEU A 149 11.98 8.26 2.16
N VAL A 150 13.29 8.00 2.17
CA VAL A 150 14.22 8.62 1.20
C VAL A 150 13.81 8.26 -0.22
N HIS A 151 13.50 6.99 -0.50
CA HIS A 151 13.04 6.57 -1.82
C HIS A 151 11.72 7.25 -2.22
N LEU A 152 10.77 7.37 -1.28
CA LEU A 152 9.47 8.01 -1.55
C LEU A 152 9.64 9.50 -1.90
N ARG A 153 10.53 10.22 -1.23
CA ARG A 153 10.82 11.63 -1.54
C ARG A 153 11.45 11.84 -2.91
N GLN A 154 12.15 10.84 -3.44
CA GLN A 154 12.77 10.89 -4.77
C GLN A 154 11.78 10.62 -5.92
N ILE A 155 10.50 10.41 -5.61
CA ILE A 155 9.44 10.19 -6.58
C ILE A 155 8.72 11.52 -6.81
N ARG A 156 8.53 11.89 -8.08
CA ARG A 156 7.62 12.98 -8.45
C ARG A 156 6.19 12.48 -8.35
N ALA A 157 5.56 12.71 -7.23
CA ALA A 157 4.15 12.35 -7.02
C ALA A 157 3.43 13.51 -6.36
N PRO A 158 2.20 13.85 -6.80
CA PRO A 158 1.39 14.90 -6.19
C PRO A 158 1.09 14.58 -4.73
N ILE A 159 0.68 13.36 -4.45
CA ILE A 159 0.37 12.91 -3.08
C ILE A 159 1.29 11.74 -2.70
N ARG A 160 2.03 11.95 -1.61
CA ARG A 160 2.89 10.93 -0.97
C ARG A 160 2.42 10.70 0.43
N PHE A 161 2.35 9.42 0.85
CA PHE A 161 1.93 9.06 2.20
C PHE A 161 2.81 8.00 2.84
N LEU A 162 2.80 7.97 4.17
CA LEU A 162 3.47 6.95 4.97
C LEU A 162 2.44 6.07 5.68
N SER A 163 2.70 4.78 5.73
CA SER A 163 2.04 3.85 6.64
C SER A 163 3.07 3.37 7.66
N LEU A 164 2.97 3.86 8.87
CA LEU A 164 3.72 3.41 10.04
C LEU A 164 2.95 2.26 10.68
N GLU A 165 2.69 1.22 9.88
CA GLU A 165 1.85 0.08 10.25
C GLU A 165 2.41 -1.23 9.66
N PRO A 166 2.67 -2.24 10.55
CA PRO A 166 2.67 -2.15 12.00
C PRO A 166 3.86 -1.33 12.52
N LEU A 167 3.64 -0.45 13.50
CA LEU A 167 4.72 0.26 14.16
C LEU A 167 5.34 -0.66 15.22
N LEU A 168 6.56 -1.15 14.95
CA LEU A 168 7.23 -2.17 15.75
C LEU A 168 8.32 -1.64 16.68
N GLY A 169 8.61 -0.35 16.59
CA GLY A 169 9.62 0.26 17.43
C GLY A 169 9.80 1.75 17.14
N PRO A 170 10.60 2.45 17.93
CA PRO A 170 10.78 3.89 17.81
C PRO A 170 11.44 4.24 16.46
N LEU A 171 10.86 5.22 15.77
CA LEU A 171 11.39 5.71 14.50
C LEU A 171 12.39 6.86 14.67
N GLY A 172 12.39 7.53 15.83
CA GLY A 172 13.07 8.79 16.02
C GLY A 172 12.32 9.95 15.34
N ARG A 173 12.92 11.12 15.34
CA ARG A 173 12.34 12.27 14.65
C ARG A 173 12.30 12.00 13.15
N LEU A 174 11.12 12.07 12.56
CA LEU A 174 10.91 11.99 11.12
C LEU A 174 10.84 13.40 10.55
N ASP A 175 11.56 13.64 9.49
CA ASP A 175 11.30 14.77 8.63
C ASP A 175 10.17 14.39 7.66
N LEU A 176 9.02 15.08 7.76
CA LEU A 176 7.82 14.83 6.96
C LEU A 176 7.62 15.81 5.80
N ASP A 177 8.64 16.61 5.49
CA ASP A 177 8.56 17.52 4.34
C ASP A 177 8.21 16.76 3.06
N GLY A 178 7.22 17.27 2.33
CA GLY A 178 6.68 16.63 1.12
C GLY A 178 5.91 15.32 1.36
N ILE A 179 5.53 15.00 2.60
CA ILE A 179 4.61 13.92 2.94
C ILE A 179 3.26 14.53 3.31
N HIS A 180 2.22 14.10 2.63
CA HIS A 180 0.89 14.70 2.70
C HIS A 180 -0.04 13.99 3.69
N TRP A 181 0.27 12.73 4.00
CA TRP A 181 -0.55 11.93 4.91
C TRP A 181 0.29 10.85 5.61
N VAL A 182 -0.02 10.60 6.89
CA VAL A 182 0.62 9.55 7.70
C VAL A 182 -0.44 8.72 8.40
N ILE A 183 -0.38 7.41 8.19
CA ILE A 183 -1.18 6.41 8.88
C ILE A 183 -0.29 5.81 9.97
N VAL A 184 -0.83 5.69 11.19
CA VAL A 184 -0.12 5.10 12.33
C VAL A 184 -0.99 4.00 12.91
N GLY A 185 -0.44 2.80 13.04
CA GLY A 185 -1.16 1.66 13.60
C GLY A 185 -0.26 0.58 14.15
N GLY A 186 -0.82 -0.19 15.06
CA GLY A 186 -0.20 -1.42 15.56
C GLY A 186 -0.40 -2.59 14.61
N GLU A 187 0.15 -3.73 14.97
CA GLU A 187 -0.12 -5.00 14.30
C GLU A 187 -1.55 -5.46 14.60
N SER A 188 -2.23 -6.04 13.61
CA SER A 188 -3.62 -6.47 13.75
C SER A 188 -3.76 -8.00 13.77
N GLY A 189 -4.82 -8.47 14.45
CA GLY A 189 -5.20 -9.88 14.47
C GLY A 189 -4.59 -10.70 15.62
N PRO A 190 -4.91 -12.01 15.69
CA PRO A 190 -4.42 -12.89 16.76
C PRO A 190 -2.89 -12.99 16.77
N GLY A 191 -2.27 -12.83 17.94
CA GLY A 191 -0.82 -12.82 18.10
C GLY A 191 -0.15 -11.51 17.70
N ALA A 192 -0.92 -10.42 17.55
CA ALA A 192 -0.38 -9.09 17.27
C ALA A 192 0.60 -8.65 18.37
N ARG A 193 1.74 -8.13 17.96
CA ARG A 193 2.71 -7.51 18.86
C ARG A 193 2.16 -6.18 19.36
N ALA A 194 2.31 -5.91 20.64
CA ALA A 194 1.88 -4.63 21.20
C ALA A 194 2.69 -3.47 20.59
N MET A 195 2.01 -2.39 20.26
CA MET A 195 2.67 -1.15 19.89
C MET A 195 3.20 -0.48 21.15
N GLU A 196 4.50 -0.25 21.23
CA GLU A 196 5.09 0.46 22.37
C GLU A 196 4.65 1.92 22.40
N GLY A 197 4.18 2.41 23.55
CA GLY A 197 3.72 3.79 23.73
C GLY A 197 4.80 4.84 23.40
N SER A 198 6.08 4.52 23.63
CA SER A 198 7.24 5.34 23.25
C SER A 198 7.37 5.54 21.73
N ALA A 199 6.89 4.58 20.92
CA ALA A 199 6.90 4.68 19.47
C ALA A 199 5.92 5.76 18.95
N CYS A 200 4.77 5.96 19.63
CA CYS A 200 3.77 6.97 19.29
C CYS A 200 4.20 8.40 19.69
N GLN A 201 4.96 8.56 20.76
CA GLN A 201 5.31 9.86 21.34
C GLN A 201 6.20 10.72 20.41
N ILE A 202 6.90 10.08 19.48
CA ILE A 202 7.82 10.73 18.55
C ILE A 202 7.08 11.44 17.41
N LEU A 203 5.90 10.96 17.05
CA LEU A 203 5.07 11.57 16.00
C LEU A 203 4.37 12.86 16.45
N LEU A 204 4.10 13.01 17.76
CA LEU A 204 3.48 14.20 18.34
C LEU A 204 4.42 15.42 18.36
N ASN A 205 5.72 15.23 18.24
CA ASN A 205 6.73 16.29 18.23
C ASN A 205 7.12 16.75 16.82
N THR A 206 6.52 16.19 15.77
CA THR A 206 6.62 16.75 14.41
C THR A 206 5.59 17.87 14.31
N HIS A 207 6.03 19.11 14.36
CA HIS A 207 5.17 20.26 14.07
C HIS A 207 4.64 20.13 12.64
N PHE A 208 3.34 19.86 12.52
CA PHE A 208 2.59 20.24 11.34
C PHE A 208 2.50 21.78 11.36
N GLU A 209 3.40 22.46 10.73
CA GLU A 209 3.12 23.83 10.35
C GLU A 209 2.01 23.79 9.31
N SER A 210 0.77 24.00 9.79
CA SER A 210 -0.36 24.26 8.93
C SER A 210 -0.07 25.57 8.19
N GLY A 211 0.41 25.48 6.96
CA GLY A 211 0.48 26.61 6.06
C GLY A 211 -0.91 27.24 5.92
N ARG A 212 -1.14 28.31 6.69
CA ARG A 212 -2.20 29.25 6.40
C ARG A 212 -1.68 30.20 5.34
N SER A 213 -2.24 30.14 4.20
CA SER A 213 -2.40 31.28 3.29
C SER A 213 -3.52 30.97 2.32
#